data_ff22a5947a476b83693880a7c9888adf
#
_entry.id   ff22a5947a476b83693880a7c9888adf
#
_cell.length_a   1.000
_cell.length_b   1.000
_cell.length_c   1.000
_cell.angle_alpha   90.00
_cell.angle_beta   90.00
_cell.angle_gamma   90.00
#
_symmetry.space_group_name_H-M   'P 1'
#
loop_
_entity.id
_entity.type
_entity.pdbx_description
1 polymer ?
#
loop_
_entity_poly.entity_id
_entity_poly.type
_entity_poly.pdbx_seq_one_letter_code
_entity_poly.pdbx_strand_id
1 'polypeptide(L)'
;MKSAPTILLLLGAGLAFAPFTPAAAALIGGAVLALTLGNRWLDLTRTWTHRLLPLAVVGLGADMNLRAVAKAGLHGLGYTAISLALVLALGWWLARLMKVERDAGLLISVGTAICGGSAIAAVAPVLRAKEQELSVALATVFLLNAVALVIFPPLGHAAGLGQDAFGLWSALAIHDTSSVVGAGLAYGPRALEVATTVKLARALWIVPLTLGIGWLVARRGGTSTDAPPVKKPWFIAGFLAMAALVTFVPVLHEPGRFIAAGARRVLVLTPFLIGAGLSRDALRSVGLRPFMLGLVLWLLVGSVGLGAVKWGLIAIQRPTGPARKEFSPPAESICFCSDSS
;
A
#
# COMPACT_ATOMS: atom_id res chain seq x y z
N MET A 1 -9.03 -27.56 -23.81
CA MET A 1 -8.20 -26.37 -23.59
C MET A 1 -8.78 -25.33 -22.60
N LYS A 2 -9.92 -25.58 -21.93
CA LYS A 2 -10.56 -24.60 -21.00
C LYS A 2 -9.96 -24.54 -19.58
N SER A 3 -9.08 -25.46 -19.22
CA SER A 3 -8.47 -25.58 -17.87
C SER A 3 -7.07 -24.91 -17.74
N ALA A 4 -6.38 -24.68 -18.84
CA ALA A 4 -5.01 -24.15 -18.82
C ALA A 4 -4.85 -22.80 -18.11
N PRO A 5 -5.71 -21.77 -18.32
CA PRO A 5 -5.59 -20.50 -17.59
C PRO A 5 -5.77 -20.65 -16.07
N THR A 6 -6.68 -21.56 -15.66
CA THR A 6 -6.94 -21.84 -14.24
C THR A 6 -5.74 -22.53 -13.59
N ILE A 7 -5.15 -23.52 -14.27
CA ILE A 7 -3.95 -24.24 -13.76
C ILE A 7 -2.78 -23.28 -13.64
N LEU A 8 -2.55 -22.43 -14.64
CA LEU A 8 -1.46 -21.45 -14.61
C LEU A 8 -1.66 -20.39 -13.52
N LEU A 9 -2.90 -19.99 -13.25
CA LEU A 9 -3.22 -19.07 -12.16
C LEU A 9 -2.94 -19.70 -10.79
N LEU A 10 -3.32 -20.97 -10.59
CA LEU A 10 -3.03 -21.70 -9.36
C LEU A 10 -1.53 -21.98 -9.17
N LEU A 11 -0.82 -22.33 -10.23
CA LEU A 11 0.63 -22.50 -10.21
C LEU A 11 1.35 -21.18 -9.92
N GLY A 12 0.91 -20.10 -10.54
CA GLY A 12 1.43 -18.75 -10.27
C GLY A 12 1.19 -18.29 -8.84
N ALA A 13 0.01 -18.58 -8.29
CA ALA A 13 -0.30 -18.31 -6.88
C ALA A 13 0.57 -19.15 -5.93
N GLY A 14 0.79 -20.43 -6.22
CA GLY A 14 1.71 -21.30 -5.47
C GLY A 14 3.15 -20.80 -5.54
N LEU A 15 3.61 -20.39 -6.72
CA LEU A 15 4.95 -19.82 -6.91
C LEU A 15 5.10 -18.47 -6.19
N ALA A 16 4.06 -17.63 -6.18
CA ALA A 16 4.05 -16.37 -5.43
C ALA A 16 4.16 -16.60 -3.91
N PHE A 17 3.69 -17.73 -3.41
CA PHE A 17 3.84 -18.11 -2.00
C PHE A 17 5.24 -18.65 -1.65
N ALA A 18 6.04 -19.00 -2.65
CA ALA A 18 7.39 -19.53 -2.45
C ALA A 18 8.33 -18.46 -1.83
N PRO A 19 9.33 -18.90 -1.02
CA PRO A 19 10.18 -17.99 -0.24
C PRO A 19 11.08 -17.09 -1.09
N PHE A 20 11.36 -17.46 -2.31
CA PHE A 20 12.28 -16.76 -3.22
C PHE A 20 11.59 -15.80 -4.18
N THR A 21 10.24 -15.70 -4.17
CA THR A 21 9.51 -14.85 -5.12
C THR A 21 9.42 -13.42 -4.60
N PRO A 22 9.98 -12.41 -5.32
CA PRO A 22 9.79 -11.01 -4.97
C PRO A 22 8.36 -10.53 -5.29
N ALA A 23 7.84 -9.62 -4.49
CA ALA A 23 6.49 -9.06 -4.67
C ALA A 23 6.28 -8.43 -6.07
N ALA A 24 7.31 -7.77 -6.61
CA ALA A 24 7.28 -7.20 -7.95
C ALA A 24 7.14 -8.27 -9.04
N ALA A 25 7.91 -9.36 -8.94
CA ALA A 25 7.82 -10.48 -9.88
C ALA A 25 6.45 -11.17 -9.79
N ALA A 26 5.91 -11.34 -8.59
CA ALA A 26 4.56 -11.86 -8.37
C ALA A 26 3.51 -10.99 -9.06
N LEU A 27 3.57 -9.66 -8.90
CA LEU A 27 2.67 -8.71 -9.58
C LEU A 27 2.76 -8.83 -11.10
N ILE A 28 3.98 -8.77 -11.65
CA ILE A 28 4.21 -8.86 -13.09
C ILE A 28 3.70 -10.20 -13.63
N GLY A 29 4.01 -11.30 -12.96
CA GLY A 29 3.53 -12.63 -13.34
C GLY A 29 2.00 -12.72 -13.38
N GLY A 30 1.31 -12.20 -12.36
CA GLY A 30 -0.15 -12.11 -12.33
C GLY A 30 -0.71 -11.24 -13.45
N ALA A 31 -0.11 -10.07 -13.69
CA ALA A 31 -0.51 -9.16 -14.75
C ALA A 31 -0.33 -9.76 -16.17
N VAL A 32 0.81 -10.39 -16.41
CA VAL A 32 1.09 -11.07 -17.69
C VAL A 32 0.04 -12.17 -17.93
N LEU A 33 -0.21 -13.01 -16.92
CA LEU A 33 -1.23 -14.07 -17.04
C LEU A 33 -2.61 -13.49 -17.37
N ALA A 34 -3.04 -12.45 -16.64
CA ALA A 34 -4.36 -11.85 -16.83
C ALA A 34 -4.50 -11.16 -18.20
N LEU A 35 -3.46 -10.44 -18.63
CA LEU A 35 -3.48 -9.69 -19.88
C LEU A 35 -3.27 -10.55 -21.13
N THR A 36 -2.60 -11.71 -21.02
CA THR A 36 -2.38 -12.62 -22.17
C THR A 36 -3.48 -13.64 -22.32
N LEU A 37 -3.78 -14.37 -21.25
CA LEU A 37 -4.72 -15.52 -21.26
C LEU A 37 -6.12 -15.13 -20.77
N GLY A 38 -6.27 -13.97 -20.13
CA GLY A 38 -7.48 -13.57 -19.42
C GLY A 38 -7.59 -14.25 -18.05
N ASN A 39 -8.32 -13.64 -17.13
CA ASN A 39 -8.63 -14.24 -15.83
C ASN A 39 -10.11 -14.61 -15.75
N ARG A 40 -10.42 -15.89 -15.88
CA ARG A 40 -11.79 -16.41 -15.76
C ARG A 40 -12.37 -16.26 -14.34
N TRP A 41 -11.48 -16.17 -13.32
CA TRP A 41 -11.83 -16.09 -11.91
C TRP A 41 -11.63 -14.66 -11.36
N LEU A 42 -11.90 -13.65 -12.19
CA LEU A 42 -11.63 -12.25 -11.86
C LEU A 42 -12.27 -11.82 -10.55
N ASP A 43 -13.55 -12.14 -10.35
CA ASP A 43 -14.32 -11.78 -9.15
C ASP A 43 -13.79 -12.50 -7.89
N LEU A 44 -13.43 -13.78 -8.06
CA LEU A 44 -12.83 -14.56 -6.99
C LEU A 44 -11.45 -14.00 -6.60
N THR A 45 -10.61 -13.69 -7.60
CA THR A 45 -9.29 -13.09 -7.41
C THR A 45 -9.40 -11.76 -6.66
N ARG A 46 -10.31 -10.89 -7.07
CA ARG A 46 -10.58 -9.61 -6.40
C ARG A 46 -11.08 -9.80 -4.97
N THR A 47 -12.02 -10.73 -4.77
CA THR A 47 -12.56 -11.04 -3.45
C THR A 47 -11.46 -11.50 -2.49
N TRP A 48 -10.59 -12.42 -2.94
CA TRP A 48 -9.48 -12.90 -2.10
C TRP A 48 -8.44 -11.83 -1.83
N THR A 49 -8.12 -10.98 -2.79
CA THR A 49 -7.25 -9.82 -2.58
C THR A 49 -7.76 -8.95 -1.43
N HIS A 50 -9.05 -8.60 -1.46
CA HIS A 50 -9.68 -7.78 -0.43
C HIS A 50 -9.78 -8.44 0.96
N ARG A 51 -9.75 -9.76 1.04
CA ARG A 51 -9.77 -10.50 2.31
C ARG A 51 -8.37 -10.78 2.86
N LEU A 52 -7.46 -11.20 2.01
CA LEU A 52 -6.11 -11.61 2.41
C LEU A 52 -5.25 -10.43 2.86
N LEU A 53 -5.34 -9.29 2.16
CA LEU A 53 -4.55 -8.11 2.50
C LEU A 53 -4.80 -7.62 3.95
N PRO A 54 -6.04 -7.37 4.40
CA PRO A 54 -6.30 -6.96 5.78
C PRO A 54 -5.82 -7.97 6.81
N LEU A 55 -6.01 -9.27 6.56
CA LEU A 55 -5.56 -10.35 7.45
C LEU A 55 -4.03 -10.39 7.55
N ALA A 56 -3.34 -10.26 6.41
CA ALA A 56 -1.88 -10.22 6.39
C ALA A 56 -1.33 -8.99 7.11
N VAL A 57 -1.97 -7.82 6.96
CA VAL A 57 -1.60 -6.61 7.70
C VAL A 57 -1.77 -6.80 9.21
N VAL A 58 -2.88 -7.41 9.67
CA VAL A 58 -3.07 -7.76 11.09
C VAL A 58 -1.96 -8.70 11.56
N GLY A 59 -1.63 -9.73 10.76
CA GLY A 59 -0.55 -10.68 11.07
C GLY A 59 0.83 -10.03 11.17
N LEU A 60 1.12 -8.98 10.38
CA LEU A 60 2.38 -8.22 10.52
C LEU A 60 2.51 -7.54 11.88
N GLY A 61 1.40 -7.13 12.49
CA GLY A 61 1.40 -6.56 13.84
C GLY A 61 2.04 -7.47 14.89
N ALA A 62 2.04 -8.79 14.65
CA ALA A 62 2.62 -9.77 15.57
C ALA A 62 4.16 -9.74 15.70
N ASP A 63 4.87 -9.04 14.81
CA ASP A 63 6.34 -8.84 14.89
C ASP A 63 6.71 -7.37 15.15
N MET A 64 5.71 -6.53 15.49
CA MET A 64 5.91 -5.10 15.67
C MET A 64 5.77 -4.66 17.12
N ASN A 65 6.62 -3.71 17.54
CA ASN A 65 6.54 -3.10 18.84
C ASN A 65 5.51 -1.96 18.85
N LEU A 66 4.46 -2.06 19.67
CA LEU A 66 3.40 -1.05 19.73
C LEU A 66 3.93 0.37 20.03
N ARG A 67 4.96 0.52 20.87
CA ARG A 67 5.52 1.83 21.19
C ARG A 67 6.19 2.47 19.98
N ALA A 68 6.90 1.67 19.17
CA ALA A 68 7.51 2.12 17.92
C ALA A 68 6.43 2.51 16.90
N VAL A 69 5.39 1.67 16.78
CA VAL A 69 4.22 1.93 15.91
C VAL A 69 3.50 3.22 16.31
N ALA A 70 3.23 3.41 17.61
CA ALA A 70 2.57 4.62 18.12
C ALA A 70 3.42 5.89 17.86
N LYS A 71 4.73 5.83 18.11
CA LYS A 71 5.65 6.95 17.87
C LYS A 71 5.69 7.31 16.37
N ALA A 72 5.90 6.33 15.50
CA ALA A 72 5.92 6.54 14.04
C ALA A 72 4.57 7.06 13.52
N GLY A 73 3.46 6.51 14.02
CA GLY A 73 2.10 6.92 13.66
C GLY A 73 1.80 8.36 14.05
N LEU A 74 2.08 8.75 15.31
CA LEU A 74 1.82 10.10 15.81
C LEU A 74 2.64 11.17 15.06
N HIS A 75 3.93 10.92 14.82
CA HIS A 75 4.75 11.82 14.01
C HIS A 75 4.27 11.87 12.56
N GLY A 76 3.80 10.75 12.01
CA GLY A 76 3.24 10.66 10.67
C GLY A 76 1.93 11.43 10.48
N LEU A 77 1.11 11.59 11.52
CA LEU A 77 -0.21 12.26 11.41
C LEU A 77 -0.10 13.70 10.93
N GLY A 78 0.85 14.49 11.46
CA GLY A 78 1.05 15.88 11.05
C GLY A 78 1.41 16.02 9.57
N TYR A 79 2.41 15.26 9.13
CA TYR A 79 2.84 15.25 7.73
C TYR A 79 1.75 14.73 6.79
N THR A 80 0.99 13.72 7.24
CA THR A 80 -0.09 13.16 6.43
C THR A 80 -1.26 14.13 6.30
N ALA A 81 -1.59 14.91 7.34
CA ALA A 81 -2.62 15.95 7.28
C ALA A 81 -2.27 17.03 6.25
N ILE A 82 -1.04 17.55 6.30
CA ILE A 82 -0.56 18.57 5.36
C ILE A 82 -0.53 17.99 3.94
N SER A 83 0.06 16.80 3.76
CA SER A 83 0.10 16.11 2.47
C SER A 83 -1.30 15.89 1.90
N LEU A 84 -2.26 15.46 2.74
CA LEU A 84 -3.65 15.25 2.36
C LEU A 84 -4.28 16.55 1.82
N ALA A 85 -4.16 17.64 2.57
CA ALA A 85 -4.72 18.93 2.18
C ALA A 85 -4.12 19.44 0.86
N LEU A 86 -2.79 19.35 0.73
CA LEU A 86 -2.08 19.77 -0.49
C LEU A 86 -2.48 18.90 -1.70
N VAL A 87 -2.55 17.59 -1.56
CA VAL A 87 -2.92 16.69 -2.67
C VAL A 87 -4.36 16.92 -3.09
N LEU A 88 -5.28 17.12 -2.15
CA LEU A 88 -6.68 17.41 -2.48
C LEU A 88 -6.84 18.78 -3.17
N ALA A 89 -6.17 19.81 -2.69
CA ALA A 89 -6.20 21.13 -3.29
C ALA A 89 -5.60 21.12 -4.71
N LEU A 90 -4.43 20.49 -4.87
CA LEU A 90 -3.74 20.35 -6.14
C LEU A 90 -4.55 19.50 -7.12
N GLY A 91 -5.10 18.39 -6.63
CA GLY A 91 -5.93 17.48 -7.44
C GLY A 91 -7.20 18.16 -7.95
N TRP A 92 -7.87 18.93 -7.09
CA TRP A 92 -9.02 19.73 -7.49
C TRP A 92 -8.66 20.78 -8.55
N TRP A 93 -7.54 21.49 -8.39
CA TRP A 93 -7.06 22.48 -9.34
C TRP A 93 -6.68 21.85 -10.68
N LEU A 94 -5.88 20.78 -10.67
CA LEU A 94 -5.46 20.04 -11.88
C LEU A 94 -6.65 19.39 -12.60
N ALA A 95 -7.61 18.82 -11.87
CA ALA A 95 -8.81 18.23 -12.47
C ALA A 95 -9.61 19.26 -13.28
N ARG A 96 -9.70 20.50 -12.76
CA ARG A 96 -10.33 21.62 -13.50
C ARG A 96 -9.52 22.03 -14.73
N LEU A 97 -8.20 22.15 -14.57
CA LEU A 97 -7.32 22.54 -15.68
C LEU A 97 -7.36 21.51 -16.83
N MET A 98 -7.37 20.22 -16.49
CA MET A 98 -7.39 19.11 -17.45
C MET A 98 -8.80 18.75 -17.93
N LYS A 99 -9.83 19.47 -17.47
CA LYS A 99 -11.25 19.22 -17.80
C LYS A 99 -11.65 17.77 -17.54
N VAL A 100 -11.20 17.22 -16.40
CA VAL A 100 -11.64 15.90 -15.90
C VAL A 100 -13.00 16.07 -15.23
N GLU A 101 -13.89 15.08 -15.37
CA GLU A 101 -15.17 15.09 -14.68
C GLU A 101 -14.97 15.23 -13.17
N ARG A 102 -15.84 16.02 -12.54
CA ARG A 102 -15.67 16.48 -11.16
C ARG A 102 -15.51 15.34 -10.18
N ASP A 103 -16.39 14.33 -10.27
CA ASP A 103 -16.41 13.24 -9.30
C ASP A 103 -15.26 12.27 -9.56
N ALA A 104 -14.93 11.97 -10.81
CA ALA A 104 -13.74 11.21 -11.16
C ALA A 104 -12.46 11.90 -10.69
N GLY A 105 -12.33 13.20 -10.91
CA GLY A 105 -11.18 13.99 -10.47
C GLY A 105 -11.04 14.04 -8.94
N LEU A 106 -12.15 14.18 -8.21
CA LEU A 106 -12.15 14.16 -6.75
C LEU A 106 -11.79 12.75 -6.22
N LEU A 107 -12.33 11.69 -6.81
CA LEU A 107 -12.04 10.31 -6.42
C LEU A 107 -10.56 9.95 -6.65
N ILE A 108 -9.96 10.35 -7.79
CA ILE A 108 -8.53 10.18 -8.06
C ILE A 108 -7.70 10.95 -7.03
N SER A 109 -8.08 12.19 -6.73
CA SER A 109 -7.38 13.02 -5.74
C SER A 109 -7.44 12.42 -4.34
N VAL A 110 -8.59 11.93 -3.91
CA VAL A 110 -8.80 11.26 -2.63
C VAL A 110 -8.00 9.94 -2.56
N GLY A 111 -8.02 9.16 -3.64
CA GLY A 111 -7.23 7.94 -3.75
C GLY A 111 -5.73 8.22 -3.61
N THR A 112 -5.23 9.22 -4.32
CA THR A 112 -3.83 9.68 -4.24
C THR A 112 -3.49 10.20 -2.84
N ALA A 113 -4.42 10.93 -2.22
CA ALA A 113 -4.20 11.59 -0.95
C ALA A 113 -4.16 10.64 0.26
N ILE A 114 -4.83 9.48 0.25
CA ILE A 114 -4.94 8.61 1.42
C ILE A 114 -4.36 7.21 1.15
N CYS A 115 -5.22 6.29 0.67
CA CYS A 115 -4.86 4.87 0.53
C CYS A 115 -5.45 4.22 -0.71
N GLY A 116 -5.54 4.94 -1.81
CA GLY A 116 -5.98 4.41 -3.09
C GLY A 116 -7.42 3.93 -3.09
N GLY A 117 -7.63 2.69 -3.50
CA GLY A 117 -8.94 2.11 -3.73
C GLY A 117 -9.88 2.13 -2.51
N SER A 118 -9.35 1.96 -1.30
CA SER A 118 -10.17 1.99 -0.06
C SER A 118 -10.78 3.37 0.18
N ALA A 119 -10.02 4.43 -0.05
CA ALA A 119 -10.50 5.80 0.10
C ALA A 119 -11.51 6.16 -1.00
N ILE A 120 -11.24 5.74 -2.25
CA ILE A 120 -12.17 5.89 -3.37
C ILE A 120 -13.50 5.20 -3.05
N ALA A 121 -13.45 3.92 -2.62
CA ALA A 121 -14.64 3.13 -2.31
C ALA A 121 -15.45 3.69 -1.14
N ALA A 122 -14.82 4.39 -0.19
CA ALA A 122 -15.48 5.03 0.93
C ALA A 122 -16.18 6.35 0.51
N VAL A 123 -15.57 7.11 -0.39
CA VAL A 123 -16.06 8.45 -0.79
C VAL A 123 -17.06 8.39 -1.95
N ALA A 124 -16.90 7.44 -2.87
CA ALA A 124 -17.78 7.32 -4.05
C ALA A 124 -19.29 7.25 -3.73
N PRO A 125 -19.75 6.45 -2.73
CA PRO A 125 -21.17 6.42 -2.35
C PRO A 125 -21.66 7.76 -1.77
N VAL A 126 -20.80 8.47 -1.06
CA VAL A 126 -21.13 9.79 -0.46
C VAL A 126 -21.32 10.84 -1.54
N LEU A 127 -20.52 10.79 -2.60
CA LEU A 127 -20.65 11.64 -3.78
C LEU A 127 -21.80 11.22 -4.71
N ARG A 128 -22.31 9.97 -4.54
CA ARG A 128 -23.20 9.32 -5.51
C ARG A 128 -22.56 9.27 -6.91
N ALA A 129 -21.23 9.03 -6.94
CA ALA A 129 -20.47 8.98 -8.17
C ALA A 129 -20.99 7.85 -9.07
N LYS A 130 -21.01 8.12 -10.37
CA LYS A 130 -21.42 7.11 -11.35
C LYS A 130 -20.44 5.93 -11.35
N GLU A 131 -20.92 4.74 -11.65
CA GLU A 131 -20.09 3.53 -11.69
C GLU A 131 -18.91 3.68 -12.65
N GLN A 132 -19.10 4.39 -13.77
CA GLN A 132 -18.04 4.68 -14.72
C GLN A 132 -16.94 5.55 -14.10
N GLU A 133 -17.27 6.60 -13.36
CA GLU A 133 -16.32 7.50 -12.70
C GLU A 133 -15.53 6.76 -11.59
N LEU A 134 -16.24 5.92 -10.83
CA LEU A 134 -15.62 5.03 -9.83
C LEU A 134 -14.64 4.06 -10.50
N SER A 135 -15.03 3.40 -11.58
CA SER A 135 -14.20 2.43 -12.31
C SER A 135 -12.94 3.09 -12.89
N VAL A 136 -13.07 4.27 -13.49
CA VAL A 136 -11.96 5.05 -14.06
C VAL A 136 -10.98 5.47 -12.95
N ALA A 137 -11.48 5.97 -11.81
CA ALA A 137 -10.64 6.36 -10.69
C ALA A 137 -9.87 5.16 -10.09
N LEU A 138 -10.56 4.03 -9.88
CA LEU A 138 -9.94 2.81 -9.37
C LEU A 138 -8.88 2.27 -10.34
N ALA A 139 -9.19 2.19 -11.64
CA ALA A 139 -8.27 1.68 -12.64
C ALA A 139 -7.02 2.56 -12.77
N THR A 140 -7.18 3.91 -12.73
CA THR A 140 -6.06 4.86 -12.74
C THR A 140 -5.12 4.61 -11.56
N VAL A 141 -5.68 4.58 -10.34
CA VAL A 141 -4.89 4.43 -9.12
C VAL A 141 -4.22 3.05 -9.05
N PHE A 142 -4.92 1.99 -9.42
CA PHE A 142 -4.33 0.64 -9.40
C PHE A 142 -3.23 0.45 -10.43
N LEU A 143 -3.36 1.04 -11.62
CA LEU A 143 -2.32 0.99 -12.63
C LEU A 143 -1.05 1.70 -12.16
N LEU A 144 -1.17 2.90 -11.60
CA LEU A 144 -0.04 3.64 -11.05
C LEU A 144 0.62 2.92 -9.87
N ASN A 145 -0.16 2.25 -9.03
CA ASN A 145 0.36 1.44 -7.91
C ASN A 145 1.11 0.20 -8.37
N ALA A 146 0.64 -0.45 -9.44
CA ALA A 146 1.35 -1.58 -10.05
C ALA A 146 2.74 -1.15 -10.56
N VAL A 147 2.81 0.01 -11.22
CA VAL A 147 4.06 0.62 -11.66
C VAL A 147 4.93 1.00 -10.46
N ALA A 148 4.34 1.64 -9.44
CA ALA A 148 5.05 2.08 -8.24
C ALA A 148 5.73 0.91 -7.51
N LEU A 149 5.06 -0.22 -7.35
CA LEU A 149 5.60 -1.40 -6.69
C LEU A 149 6.91 -1.89 -7.33
N VAL A 150 7.02 -1.77 -8.65
CA VAL A 150 8.20 -2.19 -9.41
C VAL A 150 9.30 -1.13 -9.39
N ILE A 151 8.93 0.15 -9.53
CA ILE A 151 9.90 1.25 -9.78
C ILE A 151 10.45 1.83 -8.48
N PHE A 152 9.68 1.91 -7.39
CA PHE A 152 10.11 2.60 -6.18
C PHE A 152 11.31 1.97 -5.49
N PRO A 153 11.42 0.63 -5.31
CA PRO A 153 12.58 0.05 -4.66
C PRO A 153 13.90 0.39 -5.38
N PRO A 154 14.05 0.18 -6.71
CA PRO A 154 15.29 0.57 -7.41
C PRO A 154 15.55 2.08 -7.39
N LEU A 155 14.50 2.93 -7.48
CA LEU A 155 14.66 4.38 -7.35
C LEU A 155 15.14 4.79 -5.95
N GLY A 156 14.63 4.14 -4.91
CA GLY A 156 15.07 4.36 -3.53
C GLY A 156 16.54 4.04 -3.33
N HIS A 157 17.00 2.91 -3.88
CA HIS A 157 18.43 2.55 -3.86
C HIS A 157 19.29 3.53 -4.67
N ALA A 158 18.85 3.91 -5.87
CA ALA A 158 19.55 4.90 -6.70
C ALA A 158 19.62 6.28 -6.04
N ALA A 159 18.60 6.66 -5.25
CA ALA A 159 18.58 7.90 -4.48
C ALA A 159 19.40 7.82 -3.17
N GLY A 160 19.95 6.66 -2.82
CA GLY A 160 20.72 6.43 -1.59
C GLY A 160 19.89 6.48 -0.32
N LEU A 161 18.60 6.13 -0.36
CA LEU A 161 17.73 6.18 0.80
C LEU A 161 18.02 5.02 1.77
N GLY A 162 18.16 5.33 3.07
CA GLY A 162 18.10 4.32 4.12
C GLY A 162 16.67 3.77 4.27
N GLN A 163 16.52 2.64 4.97
CA GLN A 163 15.23 1.95 5.10
C GLN A 163 14.13 2.81 5.77
N ASP A 164 14.46 3.62 6.77
CA ASP A 164 13.51 4.54 7.42
C ASP A 164 13.00 5.60 6.43
N ALA A 165 13.91 6.19 5.67
CA ALA A 165 13.63 7.20 4.66
C ALA A 165 12.79 6.64 3.51
N PHE A 166 13.17 5.47 3.00
CA PHE A 166 12.40 4.78 1.96
C PHE A 166 11.00 4.39 2.44
N GLY A 167 10.88 3.84 3.65
CA GLY A 167 9.60 3.48 4.23
C GLY A 167 8.66 4.68 4.33
N LEU A 168 9.15 5.84 4.77
CA LEU A 168 8.39 7.07 4.84
C LEU A 168 8.00 7.59 3.44
N TRP A 169 8.96 7.66 2.52
CA TRP A 169 8.71 8.09 1.15
C TRP A 169 7.69 7.21 0.43
N SER A 170 7.86 5.89 0.48
CA SER A 170 6.94 4.94 -0.15
C SER A 170 5.52 5.04 0.43
N ALA A 171 5.37 5.21 1.76
CA ALA A 171 4.07 5.40 2.40
C ALA A 171 3.35 6.67 1.94
N LEU A 172 4.10 7.74 1.64
CA LEU A 172 3.55 9.00 1.16
C LEU A 172 3.21 8.98 -0.33
N ALA A 173 4.08 8.38 -1.14
CA ALA A 173 4.06 8.50 -2.60
C ALA A 173 3.35 7.33 -3.32
N ILE A 174 3.36 6.13 -2.79
CA ILE A 174 2.58 5.01 -3.33
C ILE A 174 1.17 5.08 -2.74
N HIS A 175 0.15 5.05 -3.59
CA HIS A 175 -1.22 5.32 -3.15
C HIS A 175 -1.83 4.18 -2.36
N ASP A 176 -1.64 2.91 -2.76
CA ASP A 176 -2.29 1.75 -2.18
C ASP A 176 -1.46 1.09 -1.07
N THR A 177 -2.14 0.58 -0.05
CA THR A 177 -1.50 -0.08 1.10
C THR A 177 -0.76 -1.35 0.70
N SER A 178 -1.31 -2.18 -0.21
CA SER A 178 -0.67 -3.43 -0.62
C SER A 178 0.63 -3.18 -1.38
N SER A 179 0.63 -2.18 -2.27
CA SER A 179 1.81 -1.79 -3.04
C SER A 179 2.89 -1.16 -2.15
N VAL A 180 2.49 -0.38 -1.13
CA VAL A 180 3.42 0.15 -0.11
C VAL A 180 4.09 -0.97 0.67
N VAL A 181 3.29 -1.93 1.15
CA VAL A 181 3.79 -3.08 1.91
C VAL A 181 4.70 -3.94 1.04
N GLY A 182 4.32 -4.18 -0.22
CA GLY A 182 5.14 -4.92 -1.18
C GLY A 182 6.47 -4.24 -1.49
N ALA A 183 6.47 -2.91 -1.69
CA ALA A 183 7.67 -2.12 -1.91
C ALA A 183 8.57 -2.10 -0.66
N GLY A 184 7.98 -1.93 0.53
CA GLY A 184 8.69 -1.99 1.81
C GLY A 184 9.33 -3.35 2.07
N LEU A 185 8.61 -4.43 1.77
CA LEU A 185 9.12 -5.80 1.88
C LEU A 185 10.32 -6.05 0.95
N ALA A 186 10.26 -5.53 -0.29
CA ALA A 186 11.35 -5.62 -1.25
C ALA A 186 12.58 -4.80 -0.85
N TYR A 187 12.39 -3.71 -0.10
CA TYR A 187 13.47 -2.81 0.29
C TYR A 187 14.16 -3.23 1.59
N GLY A 188 13.44 -3.81 2.53
CA GLY A 188 13.99 -4.34 3.77
C GLY A 188 13.02 -4.34 4.95
N PRO A 189 13.35 -5.06 6.04
CA PRO A 189 12.43 -5.27 7.16
C PRO A 189 12.05 -3.95 7.87
N ARG A 190 12.99 -3.04 8.03
CA ARG A 190 12.72 -1.74 8.66
C ARG A 190 11.90 -0.83 7.74
N ALA A 191 12.14 -0.87 6.42
CA ALA A 191 11.34 -0.15 5.45
C ALA A 191 9.88 -0.65 5.46
N LEU A 192 9.66 -1.96 5.56
CA LEU A 192 8.34 -2.56 5.70
C LEU A 192 7.60 -2.06 6.95
N GLU A 193 8.27 -2.05 8.11
CA GLU A 193 7.69 -1.59 9.38
C GLU A 193 7.24 -0.12 9.28
N VAL A 194 8.14 0.75 8.84
CA VAL A 194 7.88 2.19 8.72
C VAL A 194 6.79 2.46 7.67
N ALA A 195 6.92 1.87 6.49
CA ALA A 195 5.98 2.05 5.39
C ALA A 195 4.56 1.63 5.79
N THR A 196 4.43 0.46 6.41
CA THR A 196 3.14 -0.07 6.87
C THR A 196 2.53 0.83 7.94
N THR A 197 3.30 1.19 8.96
CA THR A 197 2.82 2.01 10.08
C THR A 197 2.33 3.38 9.62
N VAL A 198 3.13 4.09 8.82
CA VAL A 198 2.76 5.42 8.30
C VAL A 198 1.55 5.33 7.38
N LYS A 199 1.50 4.28 6.54
CA LYS A 199 0.35 4.08 5.64
C LYS A 199 -0.94 3.78 6.39
N LEU A 200 -0.89 2.99 7.48
CA LEU A 200 -2.05 2.72 8.32
C LEU A 200 -2.52 3.98 9.07
N ALA A 201 -1.59 4.79 9.60
CA ALA A 201 -1.92 6.07 10.20
C ALA A 201 -2.61 7.01 9.19
N ARG A 202 -2.14 7.04 7.93
CA ARG A 202 -2.76 7.79 6.85
C ARG A 202 -4.16 7.28 6.50
N ALA A 203 -4.40 5.98 6.55
CA ALA A 203 -5.71 5.39 6.29
C ALA A 203 -6.78 5.82 7.31
N LEU A 204 -6.41 6.22 8.53
CA LEU A 204 -7.36 6.78 9.51
C LEU A 204 -8.05 8.06 9.00
N TRP A 205 -7.41 8.82 8.10
CA TRP A 205 -7.99 10.02 7.49
C TRP A 205 -9.19 9.74 6.57
N ILE A 206 -9.46 8.48 6.21
CA ILE A 206 -10.66 8.11 5.46
C ILE A 206 -11.92 8.58 6.21
N VAL A 207 -11.97 8.35 7.53
CA VAL A 207 -13.17 8.65 8.32
C VAL A 207 -13.46 10.16 8.35
N PRO A 208 -12.55 11.04 8.84
CA PRO A 208 -12.84 12.46 8.89
C PRO A 208 -13.03 13.08 7.49
N LEU A 209 -12.30 12.59 6.48
CA LEU A 209 -12.49 13.10 5.11
C LEU A 209 -13.86 12.72 4.55
N THR A 210 -14.29 11.48 4.69
CA THR A 210 -15.59 11.01 4.19
C THR A 210 -16.73 11.75 4.88
N LEU A 211 -16.63 11.98 6.20
CA LEU A 211 -17.61 12.77 6.95
C LEU A 211 -17.60 14.25 6.49
N GLY A 212 -16.44 14.84 6.28
CA GLY A 212 -16.30 16.21 5.77
C GLY A 212 -16.91 16.40 4.38
N ILE A 213 -16.63 15.47 3.46
CA ILE A 213 -17.25 15.48 2.12
C ILE A 213 -18.76 15.30 2.22
N GLY A 214 -19.25 14.38 3.06
CA GLY A 214 -20.68 14.17 3.28
C GLY A 214 -21.39 15.43 3.78
N TRP A 215 -20.78 16.11 4.74
CA TRP A 215 -21.30 17.38 5.24
C TRP A 215 -21.34 18.48 4.18
N LEU A 216 -20.29 18.58 3.34
CA LEU A 216 -20.28 19.53 2.22
C LEU A 216 -21.35 19.23 1.17
N VAL A 217 -21.59 17.96 0.86
CA VAL A 217 -22.64 17.51 -0.07
C VAL A 217 -24.02 17.83 0.50
N ALA A 218 -24.26 17.54 1.79
CA ALA A 218 -25.51 17.83 2.48
C ALA A 218 -25.82 19.35 2.50
N ARG A 219 -24.82 20.20 2.75
CA ARG A 219 -24.99 21.67 2.71
C ARG A 219 -25.36 22.21 1.33
N ARG A 220 -25.04 21.51 0.25
CA ARG A 220 -25.39 21.89 -1.12
C ARG A 220 -26.76 21.39 -1.58
N GLY A 221 -27.60 20.95 -0.67
CA GLY A 221 -28.97 20.50 -0.97
C GLY A 221 -29.07 19.02 -1.38
N GLY A 222 -27.98 18.24 -1.25
CA GLY A 222 -28.02 16.80 -1.37
C GLY A 222 -28.55 16.19 -0.07
N THR A 223 -29.77 15.67 -0.04
CA THR A 223 -30.31 14.94 1.11
C THR A 223 -29.48 13.68 1.35
N SER A 224 -28.63 13.71 2.37
CA SER A 224 -27.67 12.63 2.70
C SER A 224 -28.26 11.60 3.69
N THR A 225 -29.60 11.46 3.77
CA THR A 225 -30.25 10.53 4.71
C THR A 225 -29.98 9.05 4.45
N ASP A 226 -29.52 8.67 3.25
CA ASP A 226 -29.27 7.27 2.86
C ASP A 226 -27.80 6.99 2.48
N ALA A 227 -26.83 7.75 2.99
CA ALA A 227 -25.43 7.41 2.75
C ALA A 227 -25.11 6.06 3.44
N PRO A 228 -24.59 5.05 2.71
CA PRO A 228 -24.25 3.79 3.31
C PRO A 228 -23.19 3.99 4.40
N PRO A 229 -23.21 3.20 5.48
CA PRO A 229 -22.26 3.35 6.58
C PRO A 229 -20.84 3.21 6.09
N VAL A 230 -19.99 4.18 6.44
CA VAL A 230 -18.56 4.14 6.11
C VAL A 230 -17.95 2.85 6.68
N LYS A 231 -17.45 1.98 5.81
CA LYS A 231 -16.79 0.75 6.25
C LYS A 231 -15.56 1.13 7.07
N LYS A 232 -15.65 0.93 8.38
CA LYS A 232 -14.51 1.19 9.28
C LYS A 232 -13.35 0.25 8.91
N PRO A 233 -12.13 0.75 8.80
CA PRO A 233 -10.95 -0.08 8.49
C PRO A 233 -10.55 -0.92 9.72
N TRP A 234 -11.32 -1.97 10.03
CA TRP A 234 -11.17 -2.85 11.20
C TRP A 234 -9.76 -3.45 11.33
N PHE A 235 -9.10 -3.67 10.19
CA PHE A 235 -7.75 -4.26 10.15
C PHE A 235 -6.69 -3.38 10.80
N ILE A 236 -6.91 -2.04 10.89
CA ILE A 236 -6.02 -1.13 11.62
C ILE A 236 -6.12 -1.42 13.12
N ALA A 237 -7.35 -1.56 13.64
CA ALA A 237 -7.54 -1.94 15.04
C ALA A 237 -6.97 -3.34 15.31
N GLY A 238 -7.17 -4.30 14.39
CA GLY A 238 -6.59 -5.63 14.48
C GLY A 238 -5.05 -5.61 14.48
N PHE A 239 -4.42 -4.80 13.62
CA PHE A 239 -2.97 -4.61 13.59
C PHE A 239 -2.44 -4.05 14.92
N LEU A 240 -3.07 -2.99 15.44
CA LEU A 240 -2.69 -2.39 16.72
C LEU A 240 -2.90 -3.34 17.90
N ALA A 241 -4.02 -4.08 17.91
CA ALA A 241 -4.31 -5.08 18.93
C ALA A 241 -3.26 -6.22 18.91
N MET A 242 -2.89 -6.70 17.74
CA MET A 242 -1.87 -7.73 17.59
C MET A 242 -0.49 -7.22 18.04
N ALA A 243 -0.10 -5.99 17.66
CA ALA A 243 1.13 -5.37 18.10
C ALA A 243 1.14 -5.13 19.63
N ALA A 244 0.01 -4.74 20.22
CA ALA A 244 -0.15 -4.60 21.65
C ALA A 244 0.01 -5.95 22.36
N LEU A 245 -0.70 -6.96 21.90
CA LEU A 245 -0.71 -8.30 22.49
C LEU A 245 0.72 -8.86 22.57
N VAL A 246 1.46 -8.82 21.46
CA VAL A 246 2.84 -9.32 21.43
C VAL A 246 3.80 -8.41 22.22
N THR A 247 3.58 -7.09 22.28
CA THR A 247 4.43 -6.18 23.06
C THR A 247 4.30 -6.40 24.56
N PHE A 248 3.09 -6.69 25.06
CA PHE A 248 2.82 -6.80 26.50
C PHE A 248 2.83 -8.24 27.02
N VAL A 249 2.77 -9.25 26.14
CA VAL A 249 2.77 -10.67 26.50
C VAL A 249 4.01 -11.36 25.94
N PRO A 250 5.13 -11.45 26.72
CA PRO A 250 6.41 -11.97 26.21
C PRO A 250 6.35 -13.39 25.64
N VAL A 251 5.48 -14.25 26.20
CA VAL A 251 5.29 -15.64 25.71
C VAL A 251 4.83 -15.70 24.25
N LEU A 252 4.21 -14.63 23.75
CA LEU A 252 3.72 -14.57 22.38
C LEU A 252 4.78 -14.07 21.37
N HIS A 253 6.00 -13.75 21.78
CA HIS A 253 7.05 -13.28 20.88
C HIS A 253 7.41 -14.33 19.80
N GLU A 254 7.63 -15.58 20.21
CA GLU A 254 7.96 -16.65 19.25
C GLU A 254 6.76 -17.04 18.34
N PRO A 255 5.57 -17.33 18.86
CA PRO A 255 4.39 -17.51 18.02
C PRO A 255 4.12 -16.33 17.10
N GLY A 256 4.31 -15.09 17.58
CA GLY A 256 4.16 -13.86 16.81
C GLY A 256 5.05 -13.80 15.57
N ARG A 257 6.30 -14.23 15.70
CA ARG A 257 7.25 -14.30 14.56
C ARG A 257 6.77 -15.27 13.47
N PHE A 258 6.22 -16.43 13.86
CA PHE A 258 5.65 -17.38 12.90
C PHE A 258 4.44 -16.79 12.19
N ILE A 259 3.52 -16.13 12.93
CA ILE A 259 2.36 -15.44 12.35
C ILE A 259 2.82 -14.36 11.37
N ALA A 260 3.80 -13.54 11.76
CA ALA A 260 4.32 -12.49 10.89
C ALA A 260 5.04 -13.04 9.65
N ALA A 261 5.76 -14.15 9.79
CA ALA A 261 6.39 -14.83 8.65
C ALA A 261 5.34 -15.34 7.65
N GLY A 262 4.27 -15.97 8.12
CA GLY A 262 3.12 -16.36 7.30
C GLY A 262 2.44 -15.15 6.64
N ALA A 263 2.22 -14.08 7.39
CA ALA A 263 1.66 -12.83 6.89
C ALA A 263 2.49 -12.22 5.76
N ARG A 264 3.83 -12.22 5.87
CA ARG A 264 4.74 -11.76 4.80
C ARG A 264 4.57 -12.58 3.52
N ARG A 265 4.32 -13.89 3.61
CA ARG A 265 4.05 -14.73 2.43
C ARG A 265 2.72 -14.38 1.77
N VAL A 266 1.67 -14.19 2.57
CA VAL A 266 0.37 -13.71 2.07
C VAL A 266 0.51 -12.34 1.40
N LEU A 267 1.40 -11.47 1.91
CA LEU A 267 1.70 -10.18 1.30
C LEU A 267 2.43 -10.27 -0.05
N VAL A 268 3.14 -11.35 -0.35
CA VAL A 268 3.69 -11.59 -1.69
C VAL A 268 2.63 -12.17 -2.63
N LEU A 269 1.74 -13.01 -2.12
CA LEU A 269 0.60 -13.52 -2.89
C LEU A 269 -0.37 -12.41 -3.31
N THR A 270 -0.58 -11.41 -2.45
CA THR A 270 -1.52 -10.31 -2.72
C THR A 270 -1.17 -9.51 -3.99
N PRO A 271 0.07 -9.04 -4.25
CA PRO A 271 0.48 -8.46 -5.52
C PRO A 271 0.23 -9.35 -6.73
N PHE A 272 0.48 -10.66 -6.62
CA PHE A 272 0.13 -11.60 -7.70
C PHE A 272 -1.37 -11.55 -8.02
N LEU A 273 -2.22 -11.61 -6.99
CA LEU A 273 -3.68 -11.51 -7.18
C LEU A 273 -4.10 -10.15 -7.72
N ILE A 274 -3.45 -9.05 -7.33
CA ILE A 274 -3.68 -7.72 -7.88
C ILE A 274 -3.35 -7.70 -9.37
N GLY A 275 -2.18 -8.21 -9.76
CA GLY A 275 -1.79 -8.35 -11.16
C GLY A 275 -2.79 -9.21 -11.94
N ALA A 276 -3.17 -10.36 -11.39
CA ALA A 276 -4.18 -11.25 -11.98
C ALA A 276 -5.58 -10.63 -12.04
N GLY A 277 -5.86 -9.60 -11.22
CA GLY A 277 -7.09 -8.82 -11.24
C GLY A 277 -7.13 -7.71 -12.29
N LEU A 278 -6.04 -7.44 -13.02
CA LEU A 278 -6.02 -6.49 -14.11
C LEU A 278 -6.79 -7.06 -15.32
N SER A 279 -7.70 -6.25 -15.87
CA SER A 279 -8.41 -6.62 -17.09
C SER A 279 -8.10 -5.64 -18.21
N ARG A 280 -8.10 -6.13 -19.47
CA ARG A 280 -7.92 -5.27 -20.64
C ARG A 280 -9.00 -4.20 -20.74
N ASP A 281 -10.23 -4.54 -20.33
CA ASP A 281 -11.36 -3.61 -20.38
C ASP A 281 -11.19 -2.51 -19.33
N ALA A 282 -10.73 -2.83 -18.12
CA ALA A 282 -10.39 -1.83 -17.12
C ALA A 282 -9.27 -0.88 -17.58
N LEU A 283 -8.25 -1.41 -18.29
CA LEU A 283 -7.18 -0.59 -18.85
C LEU A 283 -7.69 0.32 -19.99
N ARG A 284 -8.58 -0.18 -20.83
CA ARG A 284 -9.19 0.59 -21.95
C ARG A 284 -10.19 1.63 -21.46
N SER A 285 -10.89 1.37 -20.35
CA SER A 285 -11.86 2.32 -19.77
C SER A 285 -11.21 3.56 -19.15
N VAL A 286 -9.90 3.50 -18.86
CA VAL A 286 -9.16 4.65 -18.33
C VAL A 286 -8.98 5.67 -19.45
N GLY A 287 -9.76 6.75 -19.40
CA GLY A 287 -9.59 7.87 -20.33
C GLY A 287 -8.25 8.58 -20.13
N LEU A 288 -7.69 9.13 -21.20
CA LEU A 288 -6.37 9.80 -21.14
C LEU A 288 -6.31 10.93 -20.10
N ARG A 289 -7.36 11.75 -19.98
CA ARG A 289 -7.39 12.89 -19.04
C ARG A 289 -7.36 12.46 -17.57
N PRO A 290 -8.23 11.52 -17.11
CA PRO A 290 -8.16 11.00 -15.73
C PRO A 290 -6.83 10.33 -15.42
N PHE A 291 -6.28 9.57 -16.38
CA PHE A 291 -4.97 8.94 -16.23
C PHE A 291 -3.85 9.97 -16.05
N MET A 292 -3.82 10.99 -16.92
CA MET A 292 -2.84 12.08 -16.81
C MET A 292 -2.96 12.85 -15.50
N LEU A 293 -4.18 13.10 -15.00
CA LEU A 293 -4.39 13.69 -13.69
C LEU A 293 -3.75 12.85 -12.59
N GLY A 294 -4.03 11.53 -12.57
CA GLY A 294 -3.44 10.60 -11.61
C GLY A 294 -1.92 10.55 -11.71
N LEU A 295 -1.38 10.48 -12.93
CA LEU A 295 0.06 10.43 -13.20
C LEU A 295 0.78 11.71 -12.73
N VAL A 296 0.25 12.88 -13.05
CA VAL A 296 0.83 14.15 -12.63
C VAL A 296 0.82 14.28 -11.11
N LEU A 297 -0.30 13.96 -10.46
CA LEU A 297 -0.39 13.95 -9.00
C LEU A 297 0.61 12.97 -8.38
N TRP A 298 0.73 11.76 -8.96
CA TRP A 298 1.65 10.74 -8.48
C TRP A 298 3.11 11.18 -8.60
N LEU A 299 3.49 11.74 -9.75
CA LEU A 299 4.85 12.26 -9.97
C LEU A 299 5.17 13.43 -9.01
N LEU A 300 4.23 14.35 -8.82
CA LEU A 300 4.40 15.48 -7.90
C LEU A 300 4.56 15.01 -6.45
N VAL A 301 3.66 14.14 -5.97
CA VAL A 301 3.73 13.58 -4.61
C VAL A 301 5.00 12.76 -4.43
N GLY A 302 5.38 11.96 -5.43
CA GLY A 302 6.60 11.17 -5.43
C GLY A 302 7.87 12.02 -5.37
N SER A 303 7.95 13.04 -6.23
CA SER A 303 9.14 13.91 -6.32
C SER A 303 9.27 14.83 -5.09
N VAL A 304 8.17 15.48 -4.69
CA VAL A 304 8.17 16.36 -3.50
C VAL A 304 8.43 15.53 -2.24
N GLY A 305 7.82 14.34 -2.12
CA GLY A 305 8.06 13.44 -1.00
C GLY A 305 9.51 12.95 -0.94
N LEU A 306 10.11 12.60 -2.08
CA LEU A 306 11.53 12.23 -2.17
C LEU A 306 12.44 13.37 -1.72
N GLY A 307 12.19 14.58 -2.22
CA GLY A 307 12.94 15.78 -1.82
C GLY A 307 12.80 16.04 -0.32
N ALA A 308 11.57 16.03 0.20
CA ALA A 308 11.31 16.30 1.61
C ALA A 308 12.01 15.30 2.56
N VAL A 309 12.04 14.02 2.19
CA VAL A 309 12.73 12.98 2.95
C VAL A 309 14.26 13.12 2.82
N LYS A 310 14.76 13.39 1.60
CA LYS A 310 16.21 13.51 1.34
C LYS A 310 16.83 14.72 2.02
N TRP A 311 16.11 15.84 2.08
CA TRP A 311 16.55 17.07 2.79
C TRP A 311 16.24 17.05 4.29
N GLY A 312 15.71 15.95 4.82
CA GLY A 312 15.42 15.81 6.24
C GLY A 312 14.28 16.68 6.76
N LEU A 313 13.46 17.27 5.85
CA LEU A 313 12.27 18.03 6.22
C LEU A 313 11.22 17.14 6.87
N ILE A 314 11.20 15.87 6.48
CA ILE A 314 10.34 14.83 7.03
C ILE A 314 11.26 13.66 7.43
N ALA A 315 11.35 13.39 8.72
CA ALA A 315 12.12 12.28 9.25
C ALA A 315 11.38 11.61 10.40
N ILE A 316 11.52 10.30 10.52
CA ILE A 316 11.08 9.58 11.70
C ILE A 316 12.25 9.60 12.70
N GLN A 317 12.04 10.23 13.86
CA GLN A 317 13.05 10.22 14.93
C GLN A 317 13.31 8.77 15.36
N ARG A 318 14.55 8.33 15.22
CA ARG A 318 14.98 7.03 15.75
C ARG A 318 14.64 6.97 17.24
N PRO A 319 14.12 5.85 17.75
CA PRO A 319 14.07 5.64 19.17
C PRO A 319 15.51 5.76 19.72
N THR A 320 15.75 6.65 20.67
CA THR A 320 16.99 6.71 21.43
C THR A 320 16.99 5.57 22.46
N GLY A 321 17.09 4.34 21.98
CA GLY A 321 17.31 3.15 22.79
C GLY A 321 18.66 2.56 22.42
N PRO A 322 19.34 1.83 23.35
CA PRO A 322 20.63 1.23 23.04
C PRO A 322 20.50 0.39 21.77
N ALA A 323 21.42 0.60 20.84
CA ALA A 323 21.49 -0.15 19.60
C ALA A 323 21.44 -1.65 19.95
N ARG A 324 20.42 -2.36 19.49
CA ARG A 324 20.45 -3.82 19.50
C ARG A 324 21.73 -4.19 18.74
N LYS A 325 22.70 -4.82 19.42
CA LYS A 325 23.90 -5.34 18.79
C LYS A 325 23.46 -6.10 17.55
N GLU A 326 23.89 -5.63 16.39
CA GLU A 326 23.76 -6.39 15.15
C GLU A 326 24.34 -7.77 15.44
N PHE A 327 23.53 -8.78 15.21
CA PHE A 327 23.95 -10.17 15.31
C PHE A 327 24.89 -10.40 14.14
N SER A 328 26.18 -10.14 14.35
CA SER A 328 27.23 -10.60 13.45
C SER A 328 27.18 -12.14 13.49
N PRO A 329 27.00 -12.82 12.37
CA PRO A 329 27.14 -14.26 12.35
C PRO A 329 28.55 -14.60 12.86
N PRO A 330 28.71 -15.68 13.66
CA PRO A 330 30.04 -16.09 14.11
C PRO A 330 30.89 -16.34 12.87
N ALA A 331 32.05 -15.70 12.82
CA ALA A 331 33.06 -16.02 11.83
C ALA A 331 33.44 -17.49 12.02
N GLU A 332 32.99 -18.34 11.11
CA GLU A 332 33.52 -19.69 10.99
C GLU A 332 35.02 -19.56 10.69
N SER A 333 35.81 -19.75 11.72
CA SER A 333 37.26 -19.93 11.62
C SER A 333 37.50 -21.22 10.81
N ILE A 334 37.65 -21.07 9.51
CA ILE A 334 38.23 -22.11 8.68
C ILE A 334 39.70 -22.24 9.06
N CYS A 335 39.95 -23.12 10.01
CA CYS A 335 41.30 -23.57 10.31
C CYS A 335 41.79 -24.43 9.13
N PHE A 336 42.56 -23.81 8.22
CA PHE A 336 43.39 -24.57 7.28
C PHE A 336 44.57 -25.11 8.06
N CYS A 337 44.52 -26.39 8.48
CA CYS A 337 45.70 -27.14 8.83
C CYS A 337 46.49 -27.47 7.55
N SER A 338 47.59 -26.73 7.34
CA SER A 338 48.63 -27.16 6.43
C SER A 338 49.50 -28.18 7.16
N ASP A 339 49.30 -29.45 6.88
CA ASP A 339 50.32 -30.48 7.17
C ASP A 339 51.34 -30.50 6.04
N SER A 340 52.52 -30.03 6.40
CA SER A 340 53.76 -30.28 5.65
C SER A 340 54.50 -31.46 6.27
N SER A 341 54.61 -32.54 5.51
CA SER A 341 55.76 -33.43 5.48
C SER A 341 55.67 -34.33 4.27
#